data_9ce920e3ee345a9d47f461f241da9c6c
#
_entry.id   9ce920e3ee345a9d47f461f241da9c6c
#
_cell.length_a   1.000
_cell.length_b   1.000
_cell.length_c   1.000
_cell.angle_alpha   90.00
_cell.angle_beta   90.00
_cell.angle_gamma   90.00
#
_symmetry.space_group_name_H-M   'P 1'
#
loop_
_entity.id
_entity.type
_entity.pdbx_description
1 polymer ?
#
loop_
_entity_poly.entity_id
_entity_poly.type
_entity_poly.pdbx_seq_one_letter_code
_entity_poly.pdbx_strand_id
1 'polypeptide(L)'
;MKSAWIKMLTDEQVSEDVKQIFRKGRTPRGTLDNVMRVHSLRLETILGHIALYRSVLHSKDLTLPIWFLEVVACYVSLINYCDYSFTHHWHNAE
;
A
#
# COMPACT_ATOMS: atom_id res chain seq x y z
N MET A 1 3.42 18.95 8.72
CA MET A 1 3.47 17.73 9.55
C MET A 1 4.10 16.59 8.76
N LYS A 2 5.00 15.85 9.35
CA LYS A 2 5.62 14.72 8.69
C LYS A 2 4.65 13.55 8.62
N SER A 3 4.43 13.00 7.43
CA SER A 3 3.59 11.81 7.24
C SER A 3 4.33 10.51 7.62
N ALA A 4 5.66 10.55 7.72
CA ALA A 4 6.48 9.40 8.10
C ALA A 4 7.77 9.89 8.75
N TRP A 5 8.43 9.00 9.48
CA TRP A 5 9.73 9.29 10.10
C TRP A 5 10.86 9.27 9.07
N ILE A 6 10.68 8.53 7.98
CA ILE A 6 11.62 8.47 6.87
C ILE A 6 11.20 9.48 5.80
N LYS A 7 12.19 10.00 5.05
CA LYS A 7 11.92 10.92 3.95
C LYS A 7 11.14 10.20 2.85
N MET A 8 10.06 10.84 2.40
CA MET A 8 9.27 10.39 1.26
C MET A 8 9.50 11.33 0.09
N LEU A 9 9.93 10.80 -1.05
CA LEU A 9 10.15 11.61 -2.24
C LEU A 9 8.83 11.88 -2.96
N THR A 10 8.68 13.09 -3.46
CA THR A 10 7.54 13.48 -4.29
C THR A 10 7.72 12.98 -5.72
N ASP A 11 6.67 13.02 -6.53
CA ASP A 11 6.75 12.62 -7.94
C ASP A 11 7.78 13.45 -8.71
N GLU A 12 7.95 14.72 -8.33
CA GLU A 12 8.89 15.63 -8.98
C GLU A 12 10.34 15.37 -8.59
N GLN A 13 10.57 14.71 -7.47
CA GLN A 13 11.91 14.44 -6.92
C GLN A 13 12.49 13.13 -7.40
N VAL A 14 11.72 12.31 -8.09
CA VAL A 14 12.15 10.98 -8.53
C VAL A 14 12.44 10.94 -10.03
N SER A 15 13.30 10.00 -10.45
CA SER A 15 13.62 9.77 -11.85
C SER A 15 12.46 9.11 -12.59
N GLU A 16 12.53 9.08 -13.93
CA GLU A 16 11.49 8.41 -14.73
C GLU A 16 11.35 6.93 -14.40
N ASP A 17 12.45 6.25 -14.13
CA ASP A 17 12.43 4.84 -13.75
C ASP A 17 11.61 4.63 -12.48
N VAL A 18 11.79 5.51 -11.50
CA VAL A 18 11.05 5.47 -10.24
C VAL A 18 9.56 5.76 -10.46
N LYS A 19 9.26 6.73 -11.33
CA LYS A 19 7.87 7.05 -11.69
C LYS A 19 7.16 5.86 -12.29
N GLN A 20 7.83 5.07 -13.13
CA GLN A 20 7.26 3.86 -13.70
C GLN A 20 6.94 2.82 -12.62
N ILE A 21 7.80 2.67 -11.63
CA ILE A 21 7.56 1.77 -10.51
C ILE A 21 6.40 2.28 -9.66
N PHE A 22 6.33 3.58 -9.42
CA PHE A 22 5.21 4.19 -8.69
C PHE A 22 3.88 3.93 -9.39
N ARG A 23 3.83 3.95 -10.72
CA ARG A 23 2.60 3.66 -11.48
C ARG A 23 2.03 2.28 -11.15
N LYS A 24 2.88 1.30 -10.88
CA LYS A 24 2.44 -0.05 -10.50
C LYS A 24 1.73 -0.09 -9.15
N GLY A 25 2.04 0.84 -8.27
CA GLY A 25 1.45 0.91 -6.94
C GLY A 25 0.30 1.92 -6.80
N ARG A 26 -0.06 2.63 -7.89
CA ARG A 26 -1.11 3.64 -7.82
C ARG A 26 -2.49 3.02 -7.69
N THR A 27 -3.35 3.73 -6.97
CA THR A 27 -4.77 3.38 -6.86
C THR A 27 -5.48 3.65 -8.20
N PRO A 28 -6.71 3.13 -8.39
CA PRO A 28 -7.50 3.45 -9.58
C PRO A 28 -7.73 4.96 -9.78
N ARG A 29 -7.63 5.75 -8.71
CA ARG A 29 -7.75 7.22 -8.78
C ARG A 29 -6.48 7.91 -9.25
N GLY A 30 -5.40 7.15 -9.48
CA GLY A 30 -4.11 7.69 -9.90
C GLY A 30 -3.24 8.22 -8.76
N THR A 31 -3.63 8.03 -7.51
CA THR A 31 -2.87 8.45 -6.35
C THR A 31 -1.90 7.35 -5.88
N LEU A 32 -0.79 7.75 -5.27
CA LEU A 32 0.13 6.82 -4.64
C LEU A 32 -0.01 6.95 -3.13
N ASP A 33 -0.51 5.89 -2.49
CA ASP A 33 -0.67 5.89 -1.05
C ASP A 33 0.68 6.00 -0.33
N ASN A 34 0.67 6.62 0.83
CA ASN A 34 1.90 6.84 1.59
C ASN A 34 2.60 5.53 1.99
N VAL A 35 1.84 4.45 2.17
CA VAL A 35 2.43 3.14 2.46
C VAL A 35 3.33 2.65 1.32
N MET A 36 3.09 3.10 0.09
CA MET A 36 3.98 2.84 -1.04
C MET A 36 5.08 3.88 -1.13
N ARG A 37 4.75 5.15 -0.92
CA ARG A 37 5.71 6.27 -1.04
C ARG A 37 6.82 6.20 0.01
N VAL A 38 6.60 5.58 1.16
CA VAL A 38 7.66 5.41 2.17
C VAL A 38 8.83 4.57 1.66
N HIS A 39 8.63 3.81 0.57
CA HIS A 39 9.69 3.03 -0.07
C HIS A 39 10.51 3.82 -1.09
N SER A 40 10.25 5.12 -1.25
CA SER A 40 10.81 5.91 -2.36
C SER A 40 12.34 6.00 -2.36
N LEU A 41 12.98 5.82 -1.21
CA LEU A 41 14.45 5.84 -1.11
C LEU A 41 15.08 4.49 -1.48
N ARG A 42 14.31 3.42 -1.57
CA ARG A 42 14.82 2.09 -1.92
C ARG A 42 13.77 1.33 -2.73
N LEU A 43 13.89 1.40 -4.04
CA LEU A 43 12.88 0.92 -4.98
C LEU A 43 12.57 -0.57 -4.88
N GLU A 44 13.57 -1.38 -4.60
CA GLU A 44 13.39 -2.83 -4.47
C GLU A 44 12.29 -3.17 -3.45
N THR A 45 12.16 -2.36 -2.41
CA THR A 45 11.18 -2.61 -1.37
C THR A 45 9.76 -2.31 -1.83
N ILE A 46 9.56 -1.38 -2.76
CA ILE A 46 8.24 -1.15 -3.37
C ILE A 46 7.78 -2.40 -4.10
N LEU A 47 8.64 -2.95 -4.94
CA LEU A 47 8.30 -4.14 -5.73
C LEU A 47 8.00 -5.33 -4.84
N GLY A 48 8.78 -5.53 -3.77
CA GLY A 48 8.54 -6.59 -2.81
C GLY A 48 7.21 -6.41 -2.07
N HIS A 49 6.90 -5.18 -1.65
CA HIS A 49 5.64 -4.86 -0.98
C HIS A 49 4.45 -5.16 -1.90
N ILE A 50 4.50 -4.68 -3.14
CA ILE A 50 3.41 -4.90 -4.10
C ILE A 50 3.20 -6.40 -4.35
N ALA A 51 4.29 -7.15 -4.53
CA ALA A 51 4.21 -8.58 -4.79
C ALA A 51 3.57 -9.32 -3.61
N LEU A 52 4.00 -9.03 -2.39
CA LEU A 52 3.45 -9.64 -1.18
C LEU A 52 1.97 -9.27 -1.02
N TYR A 53 1.65 -8.00 -1.13
CA TYR A 53 0.29 -7.48 -0.99
C TYR A 53 -0.67 -8.16 -1.97
N ARG A 54 -0.28 -8.24 -3.24
CA ARG A 54 -1.11 -8.87 -4.27
C ARG A 54 -1.27 -10.36 -4.06
N SER A 55 -0.24 -11.05 -3.59
CA SER A 55 -0.33 -12.49 -3.33
C SER A 55 -1.30 -12.81 -2.19
N VAL A 56 -1.41 -11.92 -1.23
CA VAL A 56 -2.29 -12.12 -0.05
C VAL A 56 -3.73 -11.69 -0.33
N LEU A 57 -3.93 -10.54 -0.99
CA LEU A 57 -5.25 -9.92 -1.11
C LEU A 57 -5.84 -9.95 -2.53
N HIS A 58 -5.03 -10.11 -3.55
CA HIS A 58 -5.49 -9.96 -4.94
C HIS A 58 -5.07 -11.11 -5.85
N SER A 59 -4.65 -12.24 -5.30
CA SER A 59 -4.33 -13.42 -6.10
C SER A 59 -5.61 -14.04 -6.69
N LYS A 60 -5.49 -14.59 -7.89
CA LYS A 60 -6.58 -15.32 -8.54
C LYS A 60 -6.93 -16.63 -7.82
N ASP A 61 -6.02 -17.13 -7.01
CA ASP A 61 -6.16 -18.43 -6.34
C ASP A 61 -6.70 -18.31 -4.91
N LEU A 62 -7.17 -17.13 -4.52
CA LEU A 62 -7.75 -16.93 -3.19
C LEU A 62 -9.06 -17.70 -3.06
N THR A 63 -9.19 -18.46 -1.98
CA THR A 63 -10.40 -19.24 -1.68
C THR A 63 -11.36 -18.51 -0.74
N LEU A 64 -10.86 -17.46 -0.06
CA LEU A 64 -11.68 -16.64 0.84
C LEU A 64 -12.13 -15.36 0.11
N PRO A 65 -13.32 -14.84 0.40
CA PRO A 65 -13.77 -13.60 -0.23
C PRO A 65 -12.94 -12.41 0.23
N ILE A 66 -12.73 -11.45 -0.68
CA ILE A 66 -11.89 -10.28 -0.42
C ILE A 66 -12.40 -9.48 0.79
N TRP A 67 -13.73 -9.30 0.92
CA TRP A 67 -14.28 -8.56 2.06
C TRP A 67 -13.86 -9.16 3.40
N PHE A 68 -13.79 -10.49 3.48
CA PHE A 68 -13.38 -11.17 4.70
C PHE A 68 -11.90 -10.90 4.99
N LEU A 69 -11.05 -10.95 3.97
CA LEU A 69 -9.62 -10.66 4.12
C LEU A 69 -9.40 -9.21 4.55
N GLU A 70 -10.19 -8.29 4.02
CA GLU A 70 -10.13 -6.89 4.44
C GLU A 70 -10.60 -6.70 5.90
N VAL A 71 -11.59 -7.47 6.34
CA VAL A 71 -12.02 -7.45 7.75
C VAL A 71 -10.90 -7.95 8.66
N VAL A 72 -10.20 -9.02 8.27
CA VAL A 72 -9.03 -9.51 9.00
C VAL A 72 -7.96 -8.43 9.08
N ALA A 73 -7.71 -7.74 7.98
CA ALA A 73 -6.74 -6.63 7.94
C ALA A 73 -7.14 -5.48 8.87
N CYS A 74 -8.44 -5.16 8.93
CA CYS A 74 -8.96 -4.17 9.88
C CYS A 74 -8.69 -4.59 11.33
N TYR A 75 -8.94 -5.84 11.64
CA TYR A 75 -8.73 -6.37 13.00
C TYR A 75 -7.25 -6.28 13.40
N VAL A 76 -6.36 -6.69 12.51
CA VAL A 76 -4.91 -6.58 12.74
C VAL A 76 -4.51 -5.12 12.95
N SER A 77 -5.06 -4.22 12.16
CA SER A 77 -4.78 -2.79 12.28
C SER A 77 -5.22 -2.23 13.62
N LEU A 78 -6.39 -2.65 14.11
CA LEU A 78 -6.89 -2.25 15.43
C LEU A 78 -5.98 -2.73 16.56
N ILE A 79 -5.54 -4.00 16.49
CA ILE A 79 -4.63 -4.56 17.50
C ILE A 79 -3.32 -3.77 17.54
N ASN A 80 -2.85 -3.32 16.38
CA ASN A 80 -1.60 -2.56 16.25
C ASN A 80 -1.77 -1.06 16.46
N TYR A 81 -2.99 -0.59 16.80
CA TYR A 81 -3.31 0.83 16.98
C TYR A 81 -2.91 1.67 15.75
N CYS A 82 -3.13 1.13 14.54
CA CYS A 82 -2.76 1.78 13.30
C CYS A 82 -4.00 2.31 12.57
N ASP A 83 -4.37 3.56 12.85
CA ASP A 83 -5.55 4.19 12.25
C ASP A 83 -5.44 4.30 10.73
N TYR A 84 -4.25 4.58 10.23
CA TYR A 84 -4.00 4.68 8.79
C TYR A 84 -4.38 3.38 8.08
N SER A 85 -3.86 2.26 8.55
CA SER A 85 -4.12 0.94 7.96
C SER A 85 -5.58 0.55 8.13
N PHE A 86 -6.15 0.77 9.32
CA PHE A 86 -7.56 0.47 9.58
C PHE A 86 -8.47 1.20 8.58
N THR A 87 -8.27 2.50 8.40
CA THR A 87 -9.11 3.32 7.53
C THR A 87 -9.07 2.81 6.08
N HIS A 88 -7.88 2.48 5.58
CA HIS A 88 -7.72 1.97 4.23
C HIS A 88 -8.44 0.64 4.02
N HIS A 89 -8.24 -0.31 4.93
CA HIS A 89 -8.88 -1.62 4.82
C HIS A 89 -10.38 -1.56 5.06
N TRP A 90 -10.83 -0.69 5.94
CA TRP A 90 -12.26 -0.49 6.17
C TRP A 90 -12.98 -0.04 4.89
N HIS A 91 -12.42 0.94 4.19
CA HIS A 91 -12.99 1.37 2.91
C HIS A 91 -13.00 0.25 1.86
N ASN A 92 -11.96 -0.57 1.84
CA ASN A 92 -11.90 -1.69 0.91
C ASN A 92 -12.92 -2.78 1.25
N ALA A 93 -13.25 -2.95 2.52
CA ALA A 93 -14.23 -3.96 2.98
C ALA A 93 -15.68 -3.58 2.66
N GLU A 94 -15.95 -2.29 2.55
CA GLU A 94 -17.28 -1.80 2.19
C GLU A 94 -17.64 -2.19 0.76
#